data_0cdb156fec035e2fb83096ea9c49206c
#
_entry.id   0cdb156fec035e2fb83096ea9c49206c
#
_cell.length_a   1.000
_cell.length_b   1.000
_cell.length_c   1.000
_cell.angle_alpha   90.00
_cell.angle_beta   90.00
_cell.angle_gamma   90.00
#
_symmetry.space_group_name_H-M   'P 1'
#
loop_
_entity.id
_entity.type
_entity.pdbx_description
1 polymer ?
#
loop_
_entity_poly.entity_id
_entity_poly.type
_entity_poly.pdbx_seq_one_letter_code
_entity_poly.pdbx_strand_id
1 'polypeptide(L)'
;MSEMKENMKLKKIKGIALIMTAMLLLSGCGQKNAETGESLPDKETRTGTEDGSPTGTLPGDTLPEETGEDNGRTEEAVLPLHLIKGEWSDSYYKDDDYSNKLVEMKYGVIALTGEDEKRYPELAQVLKKLSEENKNTILTDYENLKSQAEDDLKAAKEGGYEVYTPYSTECSFYVNRADNRVLSLGKSGYDYWGGAHGTGYSTGCNYNARTGEELRIQDVVTDVDTFAGLIEAKVYESGLTRDDLFLDEEETLKDYILKAAADHTLNWEITNEGVTVWFNPYEISYYAAGMPSGSVSFAGHPEVFSDYYAETARTYVYAIEGLDVSDIDFDGDGKADELSVWASMDEYGTYEALKVSMKGVETSKDIWAYSYDPYILHTTDGKNYLYVICGSDNDYRMLEVFDLNGSSAVYVGEVNNCGLRAQLLDASSYLYGEELLTDPENFYLESRMEVLSTYSASRKYHVGADGMPVADEDFYQVDASTYEWREALTAKKDVPCVQVVEDGSVTADNAVIPAGTKLTLYRTDGSSLVDLKAGDTLYRIEVDHSEWPYTINGVEEEEYFDGIMYAG
;
A
#
# COMPACT_ATOMS: atom_id res chain seq x y z
N MET A 1 -20.92 -20.36 -32.20
CA MET A 1 -20.47 -18.96 -32.06
C MET A 1 -21.45 -18.08 -31.26
N SER A 2 -22.76 -18.30 -31.30
CA SER A 2 -23.74 -17.58 -30.46
C SER A 2 -23.66 -17.99 -28.97
N GLU A 3 -23.57 -19.28 -28.68
CA GLU A 3 -23.46 -19.81 -27.31
C GLU A 3 -22.10 -19.51 -26.62
N MET A 4 -21.01 -19.38 -27.38
CA MET A 4 -19.71 -18.97 -26.83
C MET A 4 -19.70 -17.49 -26.42
N LYS A 5 -20.42 -16.61 -27.15
CA LYS A 5 -20.53 -15.19 -26.78
C LYS A 5 -21.43 -14.97 -25.55
N GLU A 6 -22.46 -15.77 -25.37
CA GLU A 6 -23.30 -15.73 -24.18
C GLU A 6 -22.58 -16.27 -22.94
N ASN A 7 -21.77 -17.31 -23.08
CA ASN A 7 -20.95 -17.84 -22.00
C ASN A 7 -19.80 -16.89 -21.60
N MET A 8 -19.23 -16.12 -22.54
CA MET A 8 -18.25 -15.07 -22.24
C MET A 8 -18.87 -13.86 -21.54
N LYS A 9 -20.10 -13.45 -21.94
CA LYS A 9 -20.84 -12.39 -21.22
C LYS A 9 -21.20 -12.79 -19.78
N LEU A 10 -21.62 -14.04 -19.56
CA LEU A 10 -21.89 -14.56 -18.22
C LEU A 10 -20.62 -14.72 -17.36
N LYS A 11 -19.44 -14.94 -17.97
CA LYS A 11 -18.17 -14.97 -17.25
C LYS A 11 -17.67 -13.56 -16.88
N LYS A 12 -17.85 -12.55 -17.74
CA LYS A 12 -17.52 -11.14 -17.43
C LYS A 12 -18.37 -10.59 -16.28
N ILE A 13 -19.65 -10.93 -16.22
CA ILE A 13 -20.53 -10.54 -15.09
C ILE A 13 -20.16 -11.28 -13.80
N LYS A 14 -19.56 -12.47 -13.89
CA LYS A 14 -19.11 -13.23 -12.70
C LYS A 14 -17.77 -12.78 -12.15
N GLY A 15 -16.87 -12.22 -12.95
CA GLY A 15 -15.58 -11.67 -12.49
C GLY A 15 -15.76 -10.45 -11.58
N ILE A 16 -16.57 -9.50 -11.99
CA ILE A 16 -16.91 -8.30 -11.18
C ILE A 16 -17.75 -8.67 -9.94
N ALA A 17 -18.54 -9.76 -10.00
CA ALA A 17 -19.33 -10.25 -8.86
C ALA A 17 -18.49 -11.05 -7.84
N LEU A 18 -17.28 -11.52 -8.18
CA LEU A 18 -16.52 -12.40 -7.28
C LEU A 18 -15.76 -11.62 -6.19
N ILE A 19 -15.40 -10.36 -6.42
CA ILE A 19 -14.86 -9.47 -5.37
C ILE A 19 -15.94 -9.14 -4.34
N MET A 20 -17.22 -9.14 -4.73
CA MET A 20 -18.36 -9.01 -3.81
C MET A 20 -18.91 -10.34 -3.29
N THR A 21 -18.54 -11.50 -3.84
CA THR A 21 -19.18 -12.80 -3.53
C THR A 21 -18.56 -13.53 -2.34
N ALA A 22 -17.39 -13.12 -1.86
CA ALA A 22 -16.88 -13.58 -0.56
C ALA A 22 -17.72 -13.03 0.62
N MET A 23 -18.56 -11.98 0.39
CA MET A 23 -19.45 -11.38 1.39
C MET A 23 -20.95 -11.62 1.17
N LEU A 24 -21.40 -12.37 0.15
CA LEU A 24 -22.82 -12.48 -0.26
C LEU A 24 -23.48 -13.84 0.02
N LEU A 25 -22.94 -14.65 0.89
CA LEU A 25 -23.67 -15.84 1.37
C LEU A 25 -24.24 -15.57 2.76
N LEU A 26 -25.34 -14.85 2.82
CA LEU A 26 -26.39 -14.92 3.86
C LEU A 26 -27.20 -13.61 3.91
N SER A 27 -28.29 -13.49 3.17
CA SER A 27 -29.44 -12.69 3.65
C SER A 27 -30.67 -12.81 2.74
N GLY A 28 -31.74 -13.22 3.33
CA GLY A 28 -33.09 -13.22 2.78
C GLY A 28 -33.94 -12.06 3.33
N CYS A 29 -34.66 -11.46 2.44
CA CYS A 29 -35.82 -10.56 2.49
C CYS A 29 -36.42 -10.05 3.80
N GLY A 30 -36.71 -8.73 3.79
CA GLY A 30 -37.75 -8.11 4.61
C GLY A 30 -37.85 -6.60 4.52
N GLN A 31 -38.81 -6.12 3.71
CA GLN A 31 -39.17 -4.70 3.53
C GLN A 31 -39.92 -4.10 4.73
N LYS A 32 -39.67 -2.83 5.10
CA LYS A 32 -40.66 -1.75 5.22
C LYS A 32 -40.09 -0.41 5.70
N ASN A 33 -40.63 0.65 5.07
CA ASN A 33 -40.39 2.09 5.23
C ASN A 33 -40.66 2.67 6.63
N ALA A 34 -39.97 3.77 6.96
CA ALA A 34 -40.63 4.98 7.51
C ALA A 34 -39.71 6.19 7.45
N GLU A 35 -40.27 7.31 6.94
CA GLU A 35 -39.76 8.68 6.90
C GLU A 35 -39.67 9.28 8.33
N THR A 36 -38.75 10.22 8.53
CA THR A 36 -39.03 11.63 8.91
C THR A 36 -37.74 12.35 9.23
N GLY A 37 -37.64 13.54 8.69
CA GLY A 37 -36.58 14.49 8.88
C GLY A 37 -36.74 15.31 10.17
N GLU A 38 -35.65 15.99 10.50
CA GLU A 38 -35.72 17.35 11.05
C GLU A 38 -34.31 17.99 11.10
N SER A 39 -34.35 19.28 10.99
CA SER A 39 -33.42 20.31 10.64
C SER A 39 -32.36 20.69 11.69
N LEU A 40 -31.25 21.23 11.19
CA LEU A 40 -30.19 21.98 11.87
C LEU A 40 -30.69 23.26 12.57
N PRO A 41 -29.92 23.82 13.51
CA PRO A 41 -29.82 25.28 13.61
C PRO A 41 -28.40 25.84 13.48
N ASP A 42 -28.41 27.05 12.97
CA ASP A 42 -27.34 27.98 12.61
C ASP A 42 -26.50 28.54 13.77
N LYS A 43 -25.24 28.86 13.37
CA LYS A 43 -24.35 29.99 13.68
C LYS A 43 -24.44 30.74 15.04
N GLU A 44 -23.25 30.99 15.58
CA GLU A 44 -22.89 32.34 16.03
C GLU A 44 -21.42 32.70 15.87
N THR A 45 -21.23 33.85 15.25
CA THR A 45 -20.02 34.61 14.98
C THR A 45 -19.55 35.37 16.22
N ARG A 46 -18.26 35.44 16.52
CA ARG A 46 -17.70 36.57 17.31
C ARG A 46 -16.33 37.00 16.80
N THR A 47 -16.30 38.28 16.51
CA THR A 47 -15.23 39.17 16.08
C THR A 47 -14.41 39.75 17.24
N GLY A 48 -13.17 40.15 16.91
CA GLY A 48 -12.43 41.27 17.51
C GLY A 48 -11.27 40.85 18.41
N THR A 49 -10.11 41.45 18.49
CA THR A 49 -9.47 42.67 17.96
C THR A 49 -7.99 42.61 18.35
N GLU A 50 -7.14 43.08 17.47
CA GLU A 50 -5.85 43.78 17.61
C GLU A 50 -5.08 43.82 18.95
N ASP A 51 -3.75 43.59 19.00
CA ASP A 51 -2.71 44.65 18.87
C ASP A 51 -1.29 44.12 19.23
N GLY A 52 -0.26 44.71 18.61
CA GLY A 52 1.07 44.81 19.21
C GLY A 52 2.29 44.19 18.52
N SER A 53 2.82 44.84 17.49
CA SER A 53 4.25 44.73 17.14
C SER A 53 5.17 45.31 18.22
N PRO A 54 6.45 44.89 18.33
CA PRO A 54 7.46 45.80 17.81
C PRO A 54 8.63 45.17 17.00
N THR A 55 9.03 45.93 16.02
CA THR A 55 10.23 46.03 15.22
C THR A 55 11.56 45.62 15.87
N GLY A 56 12.37 44.83 15.12
CA GLY A 56 13.80 44.67 15.35
C GLY A 56 14.52 44.40 14.02
N THR A 57 15.12 45.44 13.49
CA THR A 57 15.96 45.46 12.29
C THR A 57 17.36 44.96 12.59
N LEU A 58 17.93 44.08 11.79
CA LEU A 58 19.39 43.88 11.60
C LEU A 58 19.71 43.50 10.14
N PRO A 59 20.95 43.67 9.68
CA PRO A 59 21.25 44.36 8.43
C PRO A 59 21.54 43.42 7.25
N GLY A 60 21.46 44.03 6.05
CA GLY A 60 21.46 43.40 4.77
C GLY A 60 22.72 42.62 4.38
N ASP A 61 22.46 41.60 3.59
CA ASP A 61 23.42 41.08 2.62
C ASP A 61 22.80 41.19 1.22
N THR A 62 23.54 41.85 0.36
CA THR A 62 23.18 42.14 -1.00
C THR A 62 23.23 40.88 -1.85
N LEU A 63 22.11 40.52 -2.45
CA LEU A 63 22.04 39.58 -3.56
C LEU A 63 22.62 40.20 -4.83
N PRO A 64 23.35 39.43 -5.66
CA PRO A 64 23.77 39.89 -6.99
C PRO A 64 22.59 39.93 -7.96
N GLU A 65 22.49 41.00 -8.75
CA GLU A 65 21.59 41.11 -9.90
C GLU A 65 21.83 39.95 -10.89
N GLU A 66 20.84 39.13 -11.13
CA GLU A 66 20.82 38.18 -12.24
C GLU A 66 20.61 38.95 -13.57
N THR A 67 21.65 39.03 -14.34
CA THR A 67 21.55 39.34 -15.77
C THR A 67 21.01 38.10 -16.48
N GLY A 68 19.90 38.29 -17.18
CA GLY A 68 19.25 37.21 -17.91
C GLY A 68 20.14 36.56 -18.98
N GLU A 69 20.32 35.28 -18.86
CA GLU A 69 20.65 34.37 -19.95
C GLU A 69 19.66 33.21 -19.93
N ASP A 70 19.16 32.92 -21.09
CA ASP A 70 18.27 31.80 -21.43
C ASP A 70 18.94 30.48 -21.00
N ASN A 71 18.68 30.07 -19.78
CA ASN A 71 19.08 28.76 -19.30
C ASN A 71 17.98 27.75 -19.70
N GLY A 72 18.32 26.95 -20.71
CA GLY A 72 17.56 25.72 -20.99
C GLY A 72 17.31 25.02 -19.67
N ARG A 73 16.06 25.01 -19.23
CA ARG A 73 15.60 24.15 -18.14
C ARG A 73 15.95 22.72 -18.57
N THR A 74 16.96 22.15 -17.95
CA THR A 74 17.05 20.68 -17.90
C THR A 74 15.82 20.26 -17.14
N GLU A 75 14.83 19.70 -17.85
CA GLU A 75 13.67 19.09 -17.21
C GLU A 75 14.20 18.06 -16.22
N GLU A 76 13.86 18.25 -14.97
CA GLU A 76 14.26 17.32 -13.92
C GLU A 76 13.57 15.99 -14.19
N ALA A 77 14.32 14.89 -14.19
CA ALA A 77 13.79 13.56 -14.46
C ALA A 77 12.66 13.22 -13.50
N VAL A 78 11.64 12.54 -14.00
CA VAL A 78 10.59 11.98 -13.15
C VAL A 78 11.19 10.78 -12.41
N LEU A 79 11.11 10.80 -11.08
CA LEU A 79 11.67 9.79 -10.19
C LEU A 79 10.59 9.25 -9.25
N PRO A 80 10.56 7.94 -8.98
CA PRO A 80 9.65 7.36 -8.01
C PRO A 80 9.79 7.97 -6.62
N LEU A 81 8.69 7.95 -5.83
CA LEU A 81 8.64 8.28 -4.41
C LEU A 81 8.60 6.99 -3.59
N HIS A 82 9.22 7.02 -2.41
CA HIS A 82 9.21 5.89 -1.47
C HIS A 82 8.17 6.12 -0.37
N LEU A 83 7.26 5.17 -0.25
CA LEU A 83 6.11 5.23 0.64
C LEU A 83 6.12 4.06 1.62
N ILE A 84 5.53 4.28 2.78
CA ILE A 84 5.22 3.26 3.77
C ILE A 84 3.73 3.27 4.06
N LYS A 85 3.12 2.09 4.09
CA LYS A 85 1.71 1.88 4.41
C LYS A 85 1.59 0.98 5.63
N GLY A 86 0.72 1.33 6.55
CA GLY A 86 0.39 0.49 7.70
C GLY A 86 -1.12 0.39 7.88
N GLU A 87 -1.56 -0.69 8.52
CA GLU A 87 -2.97 -0.90 8.86
C GLU A 87 -3.09 -1.31 10.32
N TRP A 88 -4.10 -0.77 10.98
CA TRP A 88 -4.46 -1.14 12.34
C TRP A 88 -5.88 -1.67 12.38
N SER A 89 -6.07 -2.79 13.05
CA SER A 89 -7.39 -3.39 13.25
C SER A 89 -7.66 -3.65 14.73
N ASP A 90 -8.94 -3.56 15.10
CA ASP A 90 -9.42 -3.93 16.43
C ASP A 90 -10.80 -4.58 16.33
N SER A 91 -11.18 -5.34 17.33
CA SER A 91 -12.46 -6.04 17.39
C SER A 91 -13.09 -5.94 18.78
N TYR A 92 -14.38 -5.67 18.81
CA TYR A 92 -15.19 -5.65 20.03
C TYR A 92 -15.98 -6.95 20.16
N TYR A 93 -15.83 -7.61 21.29
CA TYR A 93 -16.49 -8.88 21.61
C TYR A 93 -17.49 -8.68 22.73
N LYS A 94 -18.59 -9.43 22.67
CA LYS A 94 -19.63 -9.39 23.71
C LYS A 94 -19.18 -10.09 24.98
N ASP A 95 -18.41 -11.14 24.85
CA ASP A 95 -18.02 -12.04 25.93
C ASP A 95 -16.49 -12.11 26.04
N ASP A 96 -15.97 -12.30 27.24
CA ASP A 96 -14.52 -12.34 27.53
C ASP A 96 -13.83 -13.58 26.91
N ASP A 97 -14.58 -14.53 26.38
CA ASP A 97 -14.05 -15.75 25.73
C ASP A 97 -13.79 -15.56 24.22
N TYR A 98 -13.99 -14.33 23.71
CA TYR A 98 -13.79 -13.96 22.30
C TYR A 98 -14.65 -14.76 21.29
N SER A 99 -15.73 -15.40 21.75
CA SER A 99 -16.59 -16.25 20.90
C SER A 99 -17.57 -15.45 20.04
N ASN A 100 -17.96 -14.24 20.47
CA ASN A 100 -18.99 -13.42 19.85
C ASN A 100 -18.43 -12.04 19.45
N LYS A 101 -17.80 -11.96 18.27
CA LYS A 101 -17.38 -10.70 17.69
C LYS A 101 -18.61 -9.88 17.29
N LEU A 102 -18.74 -8.68 17.82
CA LEU A 102 -19.85 -7.77 17.53
C LEU A 102 -19.50 -6.68 16.54
N VAL A 103 -18.31 -6.12 16.66
CA VAL A 103 -17.84 -5.04 15.78
C VAL A 103 -16.38 -5.27 15.46
N GLU A 104 -15.99 -4.93 14.25
CA GLU A 104 -14.59 -4.87 13.82
C GLU A 104 -14.31 -3.55 13.13
N MET A 105 -13.08 -3.09 13.23
CA MET A 105 -12.63 -1.92 12.53
C MET A 105 -11.24 -2.10 11.95
N LYS A 106 -10.95 -1.37 10.85
CA LYS A 106 -9.62 -1.28 10.27
C LYS A 106 -9.38 0.11 9.70
N TYR A 107 -8.26 0.73 10.03
CA TYR A 107 -7.83 1.96 9.37
C TYR A 107 -6.42 1.84 8.81
N GLY A 108 -6.22 2.41 7.62
CA GLY A 108 -4.93 2.55 7.00
C GLY A 108 -4.25 3.88 7.34
N VAL A 109 -2.93 3.87 7.32
CA VAL A 109 -2.07 5.05 7.36
C VAL A 109 -1.04 4.97 6.24
N ILE A 110 -0.61 6.13 5.73
CA ILE A 110 0.37 6.23 4.67
C ILE A 110 1.31 7.40 4.94
N ALA A 111 2.60 7.23 4.63
CA ALA A 111 3.62 8.26 4.79
C ALA A 111 4.71 8.14 3.73
N LEU A 112 5.51 9.19 3.54
CA LEU A 112 6.79 9.11 2.84
C LEU A 112 7.85 8.50 3.75
N THR A 113 8.86 7.85 3.18
CA THR A 113 9.98 7.28 3.94
C THR A 113 11.29 8.02 3.68
N GLY A 114 12.21 7.95 4.65
CA GLY A 114 13.62 8.26 4.53
C GLY A 114 13.92 9.66 4.00
N GLU A 115 14.57 9.72 2.84
CA GLU A 115 14.99 10.96 2.22
C GLU A 115 13.83 11.71 1.55
N ASP A 116 12.79 11.00 1.11
CA ASP A 116 11.64 11.64 0.45
C ASP A 116 10.78 12.43 1.45
N GLU A 117 10.67 11.99 2.71
CA GLU A 117 10.05 12.80 3.76
C GLU A 117 10.76 14.14 3.94
N LYS A 118 12.09 14.16 3.87
CA LYS A 118 12.88 15.39 4.01
C LYS A 118 12.84 16.26 2.75
N ARG A 119 12.78 15.62 1.57
CA ARG A 119 12.78 16.30 0.27
C ARG A 119 11.43 16.95 -0.05
N TYR A 120 10.33 16.35 0.40
CA TYR A 120 8.95 16.76 0.13
C TYR A 120 8.16 16.99 1.43
N PRO A 121 8.58 17.95 2.29
CA PRO A 121 8.00 18.14 3.62
C PRO A 121 6.53 18.57 3.60
N GLU A 122 6.09 19.31 2.58
CA GLU A 122 4.70 19.70 2.41
C GLU A 122 3.81 18.49 2.12
N LEU A 123 4.24 17.61 1.23
CA LEU A 123 3.54 16.35 0.94
C LEU A 123 3.52 15.44 2.17
N ALA A 124 4.64 15.34 2.91
CA ALA A 124 4.69 14.57 4.15
C ALA A 124 3.65 15.04 5.18
N GLN A 125 3.46 16.35 5.32
CA GLN A 125 2.43 16.92 6.20
C GLN A 125 1.01 16.59 5.72
N VAL A 126 0.77 16.62 4.41
CA VAL A 126 -0.53 16.25 3.83
C VAL A 126 -0.84 14.79 4.13
N LEU A 127 0.10 13.87 3.89
CA LEU A 127 -0.09 12.45 4.16
C LEU A 127 -0.32 12.16 5.64
N LYS A 128 0.41 12.84 6.53
CA LYS A 128 0.18 12.76 7.96
C LYS A 128 -1.25 13.18 8.34
N LYS A 129 -1.70 14.33 7.82
CA LYS A 129 -3.06 14.82 8.07
C LYS A 129 -4.11 13.86 7.54
N LEU A 130 -3.94 13.36 6.31
CA LEU A 130 -4.83 12.39 5.67
C LEU A 130 -4.95 11.10 6.50
N SER A 131 -3.83 10.57 6.99
CA SER A 131 -3.79 9.39 7.86
C SER A 131 -4.47 9.65 9.22
N GLU A 132 -4.24 10.80 9.83
CA GLU A 132 -4.88 11.19 11.10
C GLU A 132 -6.40 11.35 10.93
N GLU A 133 -6.86 11.97 9.85
CA GLU A 133 -8.29 12.13 9.53
C GLU A 133 -8.94 10.76 9.31
N ASN A 134 -8.30 9.87 8.55
CA ASN A 134 -8.79 8.49 8.36
C ASN A 134 -8.93 7.75 9.68
N LYS A 135 -7.87 7.72 10.49
CA LYS A 135 -7.86 7.12 11.83
C LYS A 135 -8.99 7.64 12.70
N ASN A 136 -9.15 8.97 12.77
CA ASN A 136 -10.16 9.59 13.64
C ASN A 136 -11.59 9.28 13.19
N THR A 137 -11.84 9.23 11.89
CA THR A 137 -13.15 8.84 11.33
C THR A 137 -13.48 7.42 11.72
N ILE A 138 -12.61 6.45 11.42
CA ILE A 138 -12.84 5.04 11.71
C ILE A 138 -12.99 4.78 13.22
N LEU A 139 -12.17 5.40 14.07
CA LEU A 139 -12.32 5.26 15.52
C LEU A 139 -13.65 5.82 16.03
N THR A 140 -14.14 6.93 15.45
CA THR A 140 -15.44 7.50 15.80
C THR A 140 -16.57 6.56 15.40
N ASP A 141 -16.52 6.02 14.18
CA ASP A 141 -17.54 5.11 13.68
C ASP A 141 -17.51 3.77 14.43
N TYR A 142 -16.34 3.28 14.81
CA TYR A 142 -16.19 2.10 15.66
C TYR A 142 -16.90 2.25 17.02
N GLU A 143 -16.74 3.40 17.70
CA GLU A 143 -17.43 3.65 18.96
C GLU A 143 -18.96 3.76 18.79
N ASN A 144 -19.43 4.35 17.68
CA ASN A 144 -20.84 4.41 17.34
C ASN A 144 -21.40 3.02 17.05
N LEU A 145 -20.67 2.20 16.29
CA LEU A 145 -21.05 0.83 15.94
C LEU A 145 -21.15 -0.08 17.16
N LYS A 146 -20.27 0.08 18.17
CA LYS A 146 -20.40 -0.68 19.43
C LYS A 146 -21.76 -0.42 20.10
N SER A 147 -22.14 0.84 20.22
CA SER A 147 -23.43 1.21 20.80
C SER A 147 -24.61 0.67 19.96
N GLN A 148 -24.54 0.80 18.66
CA GLN A 148 -25.56 0.29 17.72
C GLN A 148 -25.72 -1.23 17.82
N ALA A 149 -24.60 -1.98 17.77
CA ALA A 149 -24.61 -3.44 17.84
C ALA A 149 -25.21 -3.95 19.15
N GLU A 150 -24.91 -3.32 20.30
CA GLU A 150 -25.49 -3.67 21.59
C GLU A 150 -27.00 -3.41 21.65
N ASP A 151 -27.46 -2.28 21.13
CA ASP A 151 -28.88 -1.91 21.10
C ASP A 151 -29.66 -2.86 20.17
N ASP A 152 -29.13 -3.19 18.99
CA ASP A 152 -29.76 -4.09 18.04
C ASP A 152 -29.84 -5.52 18.58
N LEU A 153 -28.81 -6.01 19.25
CA LEU A 153 -28.84 -7.31 19.90
C LEU A 153 -29.88 -7.37 21.02
N LYS A 154 -30.03 -6.30 21.80
CA LYS A 154 -31.05 -6.20 22.81
C LYS A 154 -32.45 -6.21 22.21
N ALA A 155 -32.67 -5.41 21.17
CA ALA A 155 -33.95 -5.36 20.45
C ALA A 155 -34.28 -6.72 19.80
N ALA A 156 -33.30 -7.38 19.20
CA ALA A 156 -33.45 -8.71 18.60
C ALA A 156 -33.84 -9.76 19.61
N LYS A 157 -33.23 -9.74 20.79
CA LYS A 157 -33.57 -10.64 21.89
C LYS A 157 -35.01 -10.44 22.40
N GLU A 158 -35.46 -9.18 22.50
CA GLU A 158 -36.82 -8.84 22.89
C GLU A 158 -37.83 -9.15 21.78
N GLY A 159 -37.45 -8.94 20.51
CA GLY A 159 -38.30 -9.17 19.33
C GLY A 159 -38.31 -10.57 18.78
N GLY A 160 -37.38 -11.43 19.20
CA GLY A 160 -37.29 -12.84 18.75
C GLY A 160 -36.79 -12.96 17.30
N TYR A 161 -35.87 -12.07 16.84
CA TYR A 161 -35.22 -12.14 15.55
C TYR A 161 -33.69 -12.17 15.71
N GLU A 162 -32.98 -12.48 14.64
CA GLU A 162 -31.51 -12.54 14.63
C GLU A 162 -30.91 -11.23 14.04
N VAL A 163 -29.74 -10.84 14.56
CA VAL A 163 -28.91 -9.75 14.04
C VAL A 163 -27.63 -10.38 13.49
N TYR A 164 -27.25 -9.96 12.30
CA TYR A 164 -25.98 -10.40 11.70
C TYR A 164 -24.85 -9.53 12.24
N THR A 165 -23.83 -10.18 12.79
CA THR A 165 -22.58 -9.58 13.28
C THR A 165 -21.39 -10.31 12.66
N PRO A 166 -20.18 -9.68 12.60
CA PRO A 166 -19.86 -8.37 13.16
C PRO A 166 -20.36 -7.21 12.29
N TYR A 167 -20.66 -6.08 12.91
CA TYR A 167 -20.71 -4.79 12.24
C TYR A 167 -19.28 -4.35 11.94
N SER A 168 -19.05 -3.59 10.86
CA SER A 168 -17.70 -3.21 10.48
C SER A 168 -17.60 -1.80 9.95
N THR A 169 -16.45 -1.19 10.16
CA THR A 169 -16.01 0.04 9.49
C THR A 169 -14.55 -0.08 9.16
N GLU A 170 -14.21 0.09 7.89
CA GLU A 170 -12.83 0.03 7.45
C GLU A 170 -12.53 1.03 6.36
N CYS A 171 -11.30 1.56 6.37
CA CYS A 171 -10.81 2.38 5.28
C CYS A 171 -9.28 2.31 5.20
N SER A 172 -8.77 2.00 4.03
CA SER A 172 -7.35 1.89 3.74
C SER A 172 -6.95 2.73 2.53
N PHE A 173 -5.64 2.81 2.28
CA PHE A 173 -5.05 3.52 1.15
C PHE A 173 -4.45 2.53 0.17
N TYR A 174 -4.50 2.87 -1.11
CA TYR A 174 -3.74 2.24 -2.18
C TYR A 174 -3.05 3.30 -3.04
N VAL A 175 -1.99 2.93 -3.72
CA VAL A 175 -1.15 3.85 -4.48
C VAL A 175 -1.34 3.58 -5.96
N ASN A 176 -1.80 4.59 -6.72
CA ASN A 176 -1.98 4.49 -8.16
C ASN A 176 -0.76 4.99 -8.94
N ARG A 177 -0.15 6.08 -8.44
CA ARG A 177 1.07 6.64 -8.99
C ARG A 177 1.83 7.37 -7.90
N ALA A 178 3.14 7.13 -7.82
CA ALA A 178 4.01 7.75 -6.82
C ALA A 178 5.32 8.18 -7.47
N ASP A 179 5.38 9.44 -7.89
CA ASP A 179 6.60 10.06 -8.41
C ASP A 179 6.76 11.52 -7.94
N ASN A 180 7.89 12.14 -8.25
CA ASN A 180 8.21 13.51 -7.82
C ASN A 180 7.36 14.61 -8.48
N ARG A 181 6.40 14.26 -9.33
CA ARG A 181 5.40 15.18 -9.91
C ARG A 181 4.02 14.95 -9.30
N VAL A 182 3.65 13.68 -9.13
CA VAL A 182 2.30 13.26 -8.71
C VAL A 182 2.39 12.20 -7.63
N LEU A 183 1.61 12.38 -6.58
CA LEU A 183 1.18 11.28 -5.72
C LEU A 183 -0.33 11.12 -5.90
N SER A 184 -0.76 10.02 -6.48
CA SER A 184 -2.15 9.62 -6.62
C SER A 184 -2.43 8.43 -5.74
N LEU A 185 -3.35 8.62 -4.81
CA LEU A 185 -3.81 7.60 -3.87
C LEU A 185 -5.30 7.38 -4.06
N GLY A 186 -5.74 6.13 -3.88
CA GLY A 186 -7.13 5.83 -3.60
C GLY A 186 -7.33 5.61 -2.10
N LYS A 187 -8.46 6.06 -1.59
CA LYS A 187 -8.96 5.80 -0.26
C LYS A 187 -10.19 4.93 -0.38
N SER A 188 -10.07 3.63 -0.08
CA SER A 188 -11.15 2.65 -0.20
C SER A 188 -11.63 2.19 1.16
N GLY A 189 -12.93 2.11 1.34
CA GLY A 189 -13.54 1.71 2.60
C GLY A 189 -14.80 0.89 2.42
N TYR A 190 -15.21 0.23 3.51
CA TYR A 190 -16.44 -0.53 3.58
C TYR A 190 -17.05 -0.41 4.97
N ASP A 191 -18.33 -0.08 5.00
CA ASP A 191 -19.10 0.05 6.24
C ASP A 191 -20.28 -0.92 6.26
N TYR A 192 -20.42 -1.66 7.34
CA TYR A 192 -21.60 -2.49 7.63
C TYR A 192 -22.21 -2.10 8.97
N TRP A 193 -23.32 -1.39 8.91
CA TRP A 193 -24.08 -0.90 10.07
C TRP A 193 -25.32 -1.75 10.35
N GLY A 194 -25.34 -2.99 9.90
CA GLY A 194 -26.50 -3.87 9.97
C GLY A 194 -27.37 -3.80 8.72
N GLY A 195 -28.34 -4.70 8.60
CA GLY A 195 -29.24 -4.79 7.46
C GLY A 195 -28.81 -5.85 6.43
N ALA A 196 -29.20 -5.67 5.17
CA ALA A 196 -29.02 -6.67 4.14
C ALA A 196 -27.61 -6.74 3.56
N HIS A 197 -26.88 -5.63 3.52
CA HIS A 197 -25.51 -5.48 3.02
C HIS A 197 -24.86 -4.20 3.56
N GLY A 198 -23.54 -4.13 3.51
CA GLY A 198 -22.79 -2.90 3.76
C GLY A 198 -22.64 -2.04 2.51
N THR A 199 -21.88 -0.98 2.63
CA THR A 199 -21.62 -0.02 1.56
C THR A 199 -20.11 0.14 1.40
N GLY A 200 -19.61 -0.23 0.22
CA GLY A 200 -18.26 0.09 -0.22
C GLY A 200 -18.21 1.49 -0.83
N TYR A 201 -17.10 2.18 -0.63
CA TYR A 201 -16.82 3.47 -1.25
C TYR A 201 -15.36 3.61 -1.59
N SER A 202 -15.06 4.45 -2.58
CA SER A 202 -13.69 4.85 -2.91
C SER A 202 -13.63 6.33 -3.22
N THR A 203 -12.49 6.96 -2.86
CA THR A 203 -12.23 8.38 -3.11
C THR A 203 -10.81 8.56 -3.63
N GLY A 204 -10.66 9.28 -4.74
CA GLY A 204 -9.34 9.63 -5.27
C GLY A 204 -8.74 10.81 -4.51
N CYS A 205 -7.44 10.71 -4.20
CA CYS A 205 -6.66 11.72 -3.52
C CYS A 205 -5.39 12.00 -4.35
N ASN A 206 -5.41 13.07 -5.14
CA ASN A 206 -4.34 13.39 -6.08
C ASN A 206 -3.60 14.64 -5.67
N TYR A 207 -2.28 14.58 -5.54
CA TYR A 207 -1.45 15.68 -5.04
C TYR A 207 -0.30 15.99 -5.99
N ASN A 208 0.02 17.28 -6.11
CA ASN A 208 1.32 17.68 -6.62
C ASN A 208 2.39 17.28 -5.60
N ALA A 209 3.30 16.39 -5.98
CA ALA A 209 4.27 15.83 -5.05
C ALA A 209 5.22 16.87 -4.45
N ARG A 210 5.49 17.98 -5.16
CA ARG A 210 6.43 19.02 -4.74
C ARG A 210 5.84 20.04 -3.79
N THR A 211 4.54 20.37 -3.98
CA THR A 211 3.86 21.43 -3.21
C THR A 211 2.91 20.88 -2.16
N GLY A 212 2.54 19.59 -2.25
CA GLY A 212 1.50 19.00 -1.41
C GLY A 212 0.08 19.51 -1.74
N GLU A 213 -0.09 20.37 -2.77
CA GLU A 213 -1.39 20.87 -3.18
C GLU A 213 -2.22 19.77 -3.82
N GLU A 214 -3.50 19.69 -3.46
CA GLU A 214 -4.45 18.79 -4.08
C GLU A 214 -4.67 19.20 -5.55
N LEU A 215 -4.56 18.24 -6.46
CA LEU A 215 -4.78 18.44 -7.90
C LEU A 215 -6.27 18.36 -8.20
N ARG A 216 -6.72 19.29 -9.02
CA ARG A 216 -8.02 19.23 -9.68
C ARG A 216 -7.89 18.53 -11.01
N ILE A 217 -8.95 17.91 -11.49
CA ILE A 217 -8.93 17.25 -12.80
C ILE A 217 -8.46 18.20 -13.91
N GLN A 218 -8.80 19.50 -13.83
CA GLN A 218 -8.42 20.53 -14.81
C GLN A 218 -6.93 20.89 -14.78
N ASP A 219 -6.20 20.53 -13.74
CA ASP A 219 -4.75 20.73 -13.69
C ASP A 219 -4.02 19.68 -14.56
N VAL A 220 -4.65 18.50 -14.73
CA VAL A 220 -4.13 17.34 -15.46
C VAL A 220 -4.76 17.20 -16.86
N VAL A 221 -6.06 17.40 -16.96
CA VAL A 221 -6.85 17.28 -18.19
C VAL A 221 -7.07 18.68 -18.78
N THR A 222 -6.45 18.96 -19.91
CA THR A 222 -6.50 20.29 -20.57
C THR A 222 -7.75 20.47 -21.44
N ASP A 223 -8.33 19.38 -21.93
CA ASP A 223 -9.62 19.35 -22.64
C ASP A 223 -10.63 18.46 -21.91
N VAL A 224 -11.23 19.02 -20.85
CA VAL A 224 -12.19 18.31 -19.99
C VAL A 224 -13.47 17.92 -20.74
N ASP A 225 -13.86 18.68 -21.75
CA ASP A 225 -15.05 18.38 -22.56
C ASP A 225 -14.88 17.11 -23.40
N THR A 226 -13.74 17.00 -24.10
CA THR A 226 -13.40 15.78 -24.86
C THR A 226 -13.19 14.60 -23.90
N PHE A 227 -12.45 14.79 -22.80
CA PHE A 227 -12.21 13.76 -21.80
C PHE A 227 -13.52 13.19 -21.22
N ALA A 228 -14.47 14.05 -20.82
CA ALA A 228 -15.75 13.61 -20.28
C ALA A 228 -16.56 12.75 -21.29
N GLY A 229 -16.48 13.08 -22.58
CA GLY A 229 -17.09 12.25 -23.63
C GLY A 229 -16.42 10.90 -23.81
N LEU A 230 -15.09 10.81 -23.64
CA LEU A 230 -14.36 9.54 -23.68
C LEU A 230 -14.72 8.67 -22.48
N ILE A 231 -14.79 9.23 -21.26
CA ILE A 231 -15.23 8.51 -20.07
C ILE A 231 -16.66 7.99 -20.22
N GLU A 232 -17.60 8.83 -20.70
CA GLU A 232 -18.98 8.39 -20.97
C GLU A 232 -19.01 7.17 -21.90
N ALA A 233 -18.23 7.21 -22.98
CA ALA A 233 -18.14 6.09 -23.93
C ALA A 233 -17.62 4.82 -23.26
N LYS A 234 -16.58 4.93 -22.40
CA LYS A 234 -16.01 3.80 -21.65
C LYS A 234 -16.99 3.19 -20.66
N VAL A 235 -17.73 4.00 -19.93
CA VAL A 235 -18.77 3.53 -19.01
C VAL A 235 -19.85 2.75 -19.77
N TYR A 236 -20.28 3.22 -20.94
CA TYR A 236 -21.26 2.47 -21.76
C TYR A 236 -20.66 1.21 -22.41
N GLU A 237 -19.35 1.17 -22.71
CA GLU A 237 -18.67 -0.04 -23.18
C GLU A 237 -18.70 -1.17 -22.13
N SER A 238 -18.80 -0.85 -20.82
CA SER A 238 -18.95 -1.85 -19.75
C SER A 238 -20.29 -2.59 -19.77
N GLY A 239 -21.26 -2.11 -20.56
CA GLY A 239 -22.58 -2.73 -20.75
C GLY A 239 -23.71 -2.00 -20.05
N LEU A 240 -23.46 -0.91 -19.35
CA LEU A 240 -24.49 0.01 -18.87
C LEU A 240 -25.14 0.75 -20.04
N THR A 241 -26.40 1.10 -19.86
CA THR A 241 -27.18 1.91 -20.80
C THR A 241 -27.67 3.17 -20.11
N ARG A 242 -28.18 4.14 -20.90
CA ARG A 242 -28.76 5.36 -20.32
C ARG A 242 -29.90 5.06 -19.34
N ASP A 243 -30.66 4.00 -19.58
CA ASP A 243 -31.82 3.60 -18.77
C ASP A 243 -31.39 3.01 -17.40
N ASP A 244 -30.13 2.61 -17.26
CA ASP A 244 -29.54 2.11 -16.01
C ASP A 244 -29.02 3.25 -15.11
N LEU A 245 -28.99 4.50 -15.61
CA LEU A 245 -28.43 5.64 -14.90
C LEU A 245 -29.51 6.49 -14.23
N PHE A 246 -29.22 6.99 -13.02
CA PHE A 246 -30.06 7.86 -12.19
C PHE A 246 -29.94 9.36 -12.59
N LEU A 247 -29.79 9.64 -13.86
CA LEU A 247 -29.65 11.00 -14.37
C LEU A 247 -31.02 11.55 -14.81
N ASP A 248 -31.19 12.88 -14.75
CA ASP A 248 -32.40 13.56 -15.25
C ASP A 248 -32.62 13.28 -16.76
N GLU A 249 -33.88 13.36 -17.22
CA GLU A 249 -34.25 12.96 -18.61
C GLU A 249 -33.41 13.63 -19.70
N GLU A 250 -32.99 14.88 -19.49
CA GLU A 250 -32.23 15.68 -20.48
C GLU A 250 -30.71 15.66 -20.20
N GLU A 251 -30.24 15.12 -19.05
CA GLU A 251 -28.83 15.09 -18.64
C GLU A 251 -28.13 13.87 -19.24
N THR A 252 -26.95 14.06 -19.83
CA THR A 252 -26.06 12.97 -20.25
C THR A 252 -25.07 12.64 -19.16
N LEU A 253 -24.42 11.47 -19.21
CA LEU A 253 -23.34 11.15 -18.29
C LEU A 253 -22.16 12.12 -18.46
N LYS A 254 -21.91 12.56 -19.70
CA LYS A 254 -20.94 13.63 -19.98
C LYS A 254 -21.25 14.92 -19.21
N ASP A 255 -22.52 15.36 -19.22
CA ASP A 255 -22.93 16.58 -18.50
C ASP A 255 -22.72 16.43 -16.98
N TYR A 256 -23.05 15.25 -16.44
CA TYR A 256 -22.78 14.92 -15.03
C TYR A 256 -21.29 15.01 -14.71
N ILE A 257 -20.42 14.39 -15.52
CA ILE A 257 -18.95 14.41 -15.35
C ILE A 257 -18.42 15.85 -15.38
N LEU A 258 -18.86 16.65 -16.35
CA LEU A 258 -18.44 18.06 -16.49
C LEU A 258 -18.82 18.88 -15.25
N LYS A 259 -20.04 18.66 -14.73
CA LYS A 259 -20.51 19.31 -13.50
C LYS A 259 -19.71 18.85 -12.28
N ALA A 260 -19.55 17.54 -12.08
CA ALA A 260 -18.78 17.00 -10.97
C ALA A 260 -17.32 17.47 -11.00
N ALA A 261 -16.70 17.57 -12.19
CA ALA A 261 -15.37 18.14 -12.38
C ALA A 261 -15.30 19.63 -11.98
N ALA A 262 -16.31 20.42 -12.34
CA ALA A 262 -16.39 21.84 -11.96
C ALA A 262 -16.65 22.06 -10.46
N ASP A 263 -17.45 21.19 -9.85
CA ASP A 263 -17.81 21.23 -8.43
C ASP A 263 -16.75 20.54 -7.52
N HIS A 264 -15.70 19.95 -8.09
CA HIS A 264 -14.64 19.20 -7.39
C HIS A 264 -15.17 17.98 -6.60
N THR A 265 -16.18 17.31 -7.15
CA THR A 265 -16.79 16.12 -6.55
C THR A 265 -16.55 14.84 -7.36
N LEU A 266 -15.86 14.95 -8.51
CA LEU A 266 -15.53 13.82 -9.36
C LEU A 266 -14.51 12.91 -8.65
N ASN A 267 -14.80 11.62 -8.57
CA ASN A 267 -13.82 10.63 -8.14
C ASN A 267 -12.93 10.23 -9.32
N TRP A 268 -11.64 10.45 -9.18
CA TRP A 268 -10.67 10.19 -10.23
C TRP A 268 -9.28 9.94 -9.68
N GLU A 269 -8.44 9.28 -10.47
CA GLU A 269 -7.05 8.98 -10.14
C GLU A 269 -6.15 9.16 -11.37
N ILE A 270 -4.87 9.40 -11.13
CA ILE A 270 -3.82 9.38 -12.14
C ILE A 270 -3.02 8.10 -11.92
N THR A 271 -2.89 7.30 -12.97
CA THR A 271 -1.98 6.16 -13.02
C THR A 271 -0.73 6.51 -13.81
N ASN A 272 0.17 5.55 -14.01
CA ASN A 272 1.30 5.73 -14.94
C ASN A 272 0.84 5.69 -16.40
N GLU A 273 -0.34 5.18 -16.69
CA GLU A 273 -0.88 4.99 -18.04
C GLU A 273 -1.89 6.04 -18.46
N GLY A 274 -2.59 6.67 -17.50
CA GLY A 274 -3.67 7.59 -17.82
C GLY A 274 -4.43 8.10 -16.62
N VAL A 275 -5.68 8.49 -16.86
CA VAL A 275 -6.62 8.98 -15.84
C VAL A 275 -7.86 8.13 -15.85
N THR A 276 -8.24 7.62 -14.68
CA THR A 276 -9.45 6.84 -14.45
C THR A 276 -10.47 7.65 -13.66
N VAL A 277 -11.73 7.55 -14.05
CA VAL A 277 -12.88 8.09 -13.31
C VAL A 277 -13.78 6.94 -12.93
N TRP A 278 -14.30 6.94 -11.71
CA TRP A 278 -15.29 5.96 -11.25
C TRP A 278 -16.41 6.64 -10.48
N PHE A 279 -17.50 5.89 -10.31
CA PHE A 279 -18.68 6.33 -9.59
C PHE A 279 -19.00 5.33 -8.48
N ASN A 280 -19.19 5.82 -7.27
CA ASN A 280 -19.51 4.98 -6.12
C ASN A 280 -20.90 4.33 -6.27
N PRO A 281 -21.20 3.23 -5.55
CA PRO A 281 -22.51 2.61 -5.55
C PRO A 281 -23.60 3.64 -5.22
N TYR A 282 -24.71 3.63 -5.99
CA TYR A 282 -25.82 4.59 -5.92
C TYR A 282 -25.52 6.03 -6.38
N GLU A 283 -24.30 6.35 -6.81
CA GLU A 283 -23.97 7.69 -7.31
C GLU A 283 -24.64 7.97 -8.67
N ILE A 284 -24.43 7.11 -9.64
CA ILE A 284 -25.05 7.24 -10.97
C ILE A 284 -25.91 6.03 -11.38
N SER A 285 -25.87 4.92 -10.62
CA SER A 285 -26.58 3.69 -10.94
C SER A 285 -26.88 2.89 -9.69
N TYR A 286 -27.64 1.79 -9.84
CA TYR A 286 -28.02 0.89 -8.75
C TYR A 286 -26.82 0.10 -8.19
N TYR A 287 -26.92 -0.35 -6.93
CA TYR A 287 -25.86 -1.07 -6.21
C TYR A 287 -25.26 -2.26 -6.98
N ALA A 288 -26.11 -3.03 -7.67
CA ALA A 288 -25.65 -4.21 -8.42
C ALA A 288 -24.85 -3.87 -9.69
N ALA A 289 -24.78 -2.59 -10.09
CA ALA A 289 -23.88 -2.12 -11.14
C ALA A 289 -22.41 -2.01 -10.64
N GLY A 290 -22.20 -2.11 -9.34
CA GLY A 290 -20.87 -1.94 -8.73
C GLY A 290 -20.41 -0.49 -8.77
N MET A 291 -19.14 -0.29 -9.10
CA MET A 291 -18.50 1.02 -9.33
C MET A 291 -18.21 1.18 -10.83
N PRO A 292 -19.14 1.74 -11.63
CA PRO A 292 -18.87 2.00 -13.04
C PRO A 292 -17.66 2.92 -13.19
N SER A 293 -16.78 2.62 -14.13
CA SER A 293 -15.55 3.38 -14.34
C SER A 293 -15.21 3.52 -15.83
N GLY A 294 -14.32 4.46 -16.12
CA GLY A 294 -13.72 4.62 -17.43
C GLY A 294 -12.32 5.18 -17.33
N SER A 295 -11.40 4.67 -18.14
CA SER A 295 -10.01 5.11 -18.20
C SER A 295 -9.68 5.69 -19.58
N VAL A 296 -8.90 6.77 -19.59
CA VAL A 296 -8.37 7.41 -20.80
C VAL A 296 -6.86 7.43 -20.71
N SER A 297 -6.17 6.74 -21.64
CA SER A 297 -4.73 6.61 -21.61
C SER A 297 -4.02 7.84 -22.18
N PHE A 298 -2.86 8.18 -21.62
CA PHE A 298 -1.97 9.25 -22.12
C PHE A 298 -1.51 8.98 -23.55
N ALA A 299 -1.16 7.73 -23.86
CA ALA A 299 -0.70 7.34 -25.19
C ALA A 299 -1.82 7.37 -26.24
N GLY A 300 -3.05 7.02 -25.86
CA GLY A 300 -4.20 6.99 -26.76
C GLY A 300 -4.77 8.37 -27.08
N HIS A 301 -4.70 9.30 -26.13
CA HIS A 301 -5.29 10.63 -26.22
C HIS A 301 -4.37 11.73 -25.66
N PRO A 302 -3.14 11.87 -26.18
CA PRO A 302 -2.18 12.83 -25.63
C PRO A 302 -2.69 14.29 -25.69
N GLU A 303 -3.59 14.59 -26.64
CA GLU A 303 -4.15 15.93 -26.86
C GLU A 303 -5.05 16.43 -25.72
N VAL A 304 -5.57 15.54 -24.87
CA VAL A 304 -6.45 15.94 -23.76
C VAL A 304 -5.74 16.16 -22.45
N PHE A 305 -4.44 15.84 -22.36
CA PHE A 305 -3.68 15.88 -21.12
C PHE A 305 -2.60 16.98 -21.12
N SER A 306 -2.19 17.37 -19.92
CA SER A 306 -0.99 18.17 -19.69
C SER A 306 0.25 17.31 -19.89
N ASP A 307 1.17 17.75 -20.78
CA ASP A 307 2.46 17.06 -21.00
C ASP A 307 3.22 16.82 -19.68
N TYR A 308 3.13 17.78 -18.75
CA TYR A 308 3.82 17.70 -17.45
C TYR A 308 3.34 16.51 -16.60
N TYR A 309 2.04 16.24 -16.57
CA TYR A 309 1.47 15.15 -15.77
C TYR A 309 1.37 13.83 -16.54
N ALA A 310 1.38 13.89 -17.88
CA ALA A 310 1.42 12.70 -18.73
C ALA A 310 2.83 12.06 -18.79
N GLU A 311 3.90 12.82 -18.49
CA GLU A 311 5.23 12.25 -18.37
C GLU A 311 5.38 11.47 -17.06
N THR A 312 5.84 10.22 -17.14
CA THR A 312 6.00 9.28 -16.01
C THR A 312 7.46 8.97 -15.75
N ALA A 313 7.76 8.37 -14.59
CA ALA A 313 9.09 7.84 -14.32
C ALA A 313 9.42 6.72 -15.32
N ARG A 314 10.73 6.50 -15.54
CA ARG A 314 11.20 5.40 -16.41
C ARG A 314 11.04 4.04 -15.78
N THR A 315 10.95 4.03 -14.45
CA THR A 315 10.72 2.84 -13.63
C THR A 315 9.57 3.15 -12.69
N TYR A 316 8.67 2.23 -12.53
CA TYR A 316 7.54 2.39 -11.62
C TYR A 316 6.92 1.03 -11.29
N VAL A 317 6.02 1.03 -10.33
CA VAL A 317 5.28 -0.14 -9.93
C VAL A 317 3.80 0.15 -10.09
N TYR A 318 3.09 -0.75 -10.74
CA TYR A 318 1.63 -0.73 -10.76
C TYR A 318 1.11 -1.31 -9.45
N ALA A 319 0.28 -0.58 -8.76
CA ALA A 319 -0.51 -1.18 -7.69
C ALA A 319 -1.63 -2.01 -8.32
N ILE A 320 -1.67 -3.29 -8.00
CA ILE A 320 -2.78 -4.15 -8.38
C ILE A 320 -3.78 -4.13 -7.23
N GLU A 321 -4.82 -3.32 -7.38
CA GLU A 321 -6.01 -3.50 -6.56
C GLU A 321 -6.99 -4.41 -7.31
N GLY A 322 -7.22 -5.55 -6.71
CA GLY A 322 -8.03 -6.57 -7.35
C GLY A 322 -7.20 -7.50 -8.23
N LEU A 323 -7.88 -8.47 -8.80
CA LEU A 323 -7.25 -9.63 -9.42
C LEU A 323 -7.09 -9.48 -10.94
N ASP A 324 -7.56 -8.38 -11.51
CA ASP A 324 -7.66 -8.21 -12.96
C ASP A 324 -7.11 -6.85 -13.41
N VAL A 325 -6.17 -6.87 -14.36
CA VAL A 325 -5.65 -5.69 -15.06
C VAL A 325 -5.94 -5.88 -16.55
N SER A 326 -6.48 -4.85 -17.20
CA SER A 326 -6.91 -4.95 -18.60
C SER A 326 -6.57 -3.71 -19.44
N ASP A 327 -5.74 -2.82 -18.96
CA ASP A 327 -5.42 -1.53 -19.56
C ASP A 327 -3.92 -1.29 -19.77
N ILE A 328 -3.08 -2.28 -19.46
CA ILE A 328 -1.62 -2.22 -19.61
C ILE A 328 -1.19 -3.04 -20.83
N ASP A 329 -0.33 -2.47 -21.65
CA ASP A 329 0.35 -3.15 -22.75
C ASP A 329 1.69 -3.72 -22.23
N PHE A 330 1.71 -4.99 -21.86
CA PHE A 330 2.90 -5.64 -21.27
C PHE A 330 3.95 -6.05 -22.29
N ASP A 331 3.56 -6.31 -23.54
CA ASP A 331 4.50 -6.80 -24.56
C ASP A 331 4.88 -5.74 -25.62
N GLY A 332 4.34 -4.51 -25.49
CA GLY A 332 4.66 -3.38 -26.35
C GLY A 332 4.07 -3.48 -27.77
N ASP A 333 2.99 -4.27 -27.96
CA ASP A 333 2.34 -4.44 -29.28
C ASP A 333 1.35 -3.29 -29.61
N GLY A 334 1.15 -2.35 -28.68
CA GLY A 334 0.27 -1.20 -28.78
C GLY A 334 -1.19 -1.51 -28.43
N LYS A 335 -1.47 -2.63 -27.79
CA LYS A 335 -2.79 -3.02 -27.28
C LYS A 335 -2.67 -3.42 -25.82
N ALA A 336 -3.68 -3.02 -25.07
CA ALA A 336 -3.78 -3.44 -23.68
C ALA A 336 -3.97 -4.97 -23.58
N ASP A 337 -3.28 -5.56 -22.63
CA ASP A 337 -3.30 -6.98 -22.31
C ASP A 337 -4.24 -7.28 -21.15
N GLU A 338 -4.74 -8.51 -21.07
CA GLU A 338 -5.47 -9.00 -19.90
C GLU A 338 -4.52 -9.79 -19.01
N LEU A 339 -4.39 -9.38 -17.76
CA LEU A 339 -3.67 -10.09 -16.69
C LEU A 339 -4.59 -10.30 -15.51
N SER A 340 -4.67 -11.54 -15.01
CA SER A 340 -5.38 -11.86 -13.78
C SER A 340 -4.45 -12.62 -12.84
N VAL A 341 -4.44 -12.23 -11.55
CA VAL A 341 -3.64 -12.88 -10.50
C VAL A 341 -4.57 -13.31 -9.37
N TRP A 342 -4.57 -14.59 -9.03
CA TRP A 342 -5.37 -15.11 -7.91
C TRP A 342 -4.71 -16.34 -7.30
N ALA A 343 -5.18 -16.74 -6.12
CA ALA A 343 -4.74 -17.99 -5.51
C ALA A 343 -5.93 -18.94 -5.27
N SER A 344 -5.71 -20.23 -5.53
CA SER A 344 -6.68 -21.26 -5.11
C SER A 344 -6.51 -21.56 -3.62
N MET A 345 -7.64 -21.80 -2.95
CA MET A 345 -7.68 -22.02 -1.50
C MET A 345 -8.15 -23.47 -1.23
N ASP A 346 -7.55 -24.09 -0.22
CA ASP A 346 -7.98 -25.40 0.28
C ASP A 346 -9.22 -25.29 1.20
N GLU A 347 -9.69 -26.43 1.71
CA GLU A 347 -10.86 -26.49 2.61
C GLU A 347 -10.60 -25.86 3.99
N TYR A 348 -9.35 -25.55 4.34
CA TYR A 348 -8.94 -24.96 5.62
C TYR A 348 -8.68 -23.45 5.53
N GLY A 349 -8.79 -22.86 4.34
CA GLY A 349 -8.56 -21.43 4.10
C GLY A 349 -7.10 -21.08 3.81
N THR A 350 -6.27 -22.07 3.47
CA THR A 350 -4.88 -21.88 3.06
C THR A 350 -4.80 -21.77 1.54
N TYR A 351 -4.07 -20.81 1.04
CA TYR A 351 -3.76 -20.72 -0.39
C TYR A 351 -2.75 -21.79 -0.78
N GLU A 352 -3.14 -22.68 -1.71
CA GLU A 352 -2.34 -23.83 -2.15
C GLU A 352 -1.65 -23.61 -3.49
N ALA A 353 -2.15 -22.72 -4.34
CA ALA A 353 -1.54 -22.40 -5.61
C ALA A 353 -1.82 -20.96 -6.03
N LEU A 354 -0.76 -20.23 -6.39
CA LEU A 354 -0.82 -18.95 -7.05
C LEU A 354 -1.03 -19.18 -8.56
N LYS A 355 -1.97 -18.44 -9.14
CA LYS A 355 -2.36 -18.55 -10.55
C LYS A 355 -2.25 -17.20 -11.22
N VAL A 356 -1.58 -17.17 -12.35
CA VAL A 356 -1.39 -15.98 -13.19
C VAL A 356 -1.91 -16.30 -14.58
N SER A 357 -2.97 -15.64 -15.01
CA SER A 357 -3.49 -15.75 -16.37
C SER A 357 -3.15 -14.48 -17.14
N MET A 358 -2.39 -14.62 -18.21
CA MET A 358 -2.05 -13.52 -19.11
C MET A 358 -2.49 -13.87 -20.52
N LYS A 359 -3.24 -12.98 -21.18
CA LYS A 359 -3.78 -13.21 -22.53
C LYS A 359 -4.54 -14.54 -22.68
N GLY A 360 -5.18 -14.98 -21.59
CA GLY A 360 -5.94 -16.24 -21.54
C GLY A 360 -5.08 -17.50 -21.37
N VAL A 361 -3.78 -17.38 -21.12
CA VAL A 361 -2.88 -18.49 -20.78
C VAL A 361 -2.59 -18.47 -19.28
N GLU A 362 -2.97 -19.55 -18.57
CA GLU A 362 -2.75 -19.70 -17.13
C GLU A 362 -1.40 -20.35 -16.84
N THR A 363 -0.64 -19.74 -15.93
CA THR A 363 0.55 -20.29 -15.27
C THR A 363 0.21 -20.50 -13.80
N SER A 364 0.58 -21.66 -13.24
CA SER A 364 0.32 -22.00 -11.83
C SER A 364 1.62 -22.33 -11.10
N LYS A 365 1.74 -21.86 -9.86
CA LYS A 365 2.83 -22.14 -8.93
C LYS A 365 2.24 -22.62 -7.61
N ASP A 366 2.65 -23.79 -7.14
CA ASP A 366 2.25 -24.28 -5.82
C ASP A 366 2.87 -23.40 -4.74
N ILE A 367 2.05 -22.94 -3.79
CA ILE A 367 2.44 -22.13 -2.64
C ILE A 367 1.81 -22.72 -1.38
N TRP A 368 2.22 -22.23 -0.22
CA TRP A 368 1.53 -22.43 1.04
C TRP A 368 1.50 -21.10 1.80
N ALA A 369 0.36 -20.40 1.74
CA ALA A 369 0.25 -19.02 2.20
C ALA A 369 -1.14 -18.72 2.77
N TYR A 370 -1.23 -17.68 3.59
CA TYR A 370 -2.47 -17.10 4.12
C TYR A 370 -2.78 -15.72 3.53
N SER A 371 -1.79 -15.10 2.90
CA SER A 371 -1.95 -13.85 2.14
C SER A 371 -1.06 -13.84 0.90
N TYR A 372 -1.41 -13.01 -0.06
CA TYR A 372 -0.56 -12.72 -1.22
C TYR A 372 -0.81 -11.29 -1.69
N ASP A 373 0.28 -10.58 -1.99
CA ASP A 373 0.28 -9.18 -2.43
C ASP A 373 1.05 -9.07 -3.75
N PRO A 374 0.36 -8.86 -4.89
CA PRO A 374 0.97 -8.76 -6.20
C PRO A 374 1.41 -7.33 -6.53
N TYR A 375 2.55 -7.20 -7.23
CA TYR A 375 3.13 -5.96 -7.75
C TYR A 375 3.62 -6.18 -9.17
N ILE A 376 3.26 -5.31 -10.10
CA ILE A 376 3.85 -5.30 -11.45
C ILE A 376 4.91 -4.21 -11.50
N LEU A 377 6.14 -4.61 -11.79
CA LEU A 377 7.31 -3.75 -11.84
C LEU A 377 7.68 -3.45 -13.28
N HIS A 378 7.73 -2.17 -13.64
CA HIS A 378 8.22 -1.70 -14.93
C HIS A 378 9.66 -1.20 -14.80
N THR A 379 10.60 -1.80 -15.53
CA THR A 379 12.03 -1.55 -15.43
C THR A 379 12.54 -0.57 -16.48
N THR A 380 13.73 -0.01 -16.28
CA THR A 380 14.37 0.98 -17.18
C THR A 380 14.55 0.47 -18.62
N ASP A 381 14.71 -0.84 -18.83
CA ASP A 381 14.81 -1.47 -20.16
C ASP A 381 13.45 -1.81 -20.78
N GLY A 382 12.35 -1.35 -20.17
CA GLY A 382 10.99 -1.49 -20.68
C GLY A 382 10.38 -2.87 -20.47
N LYS A 383 10.93 -3.66 -19.54
CA LYS A 383 10.37 -4.97 -19.18
C LYS A 383 9.43 -4.89 -18.00
N ASN A 384 8.52 -5.84 -17.94
CA ASN A 384 7.53 -5.98 -16.89
C ASN A 384 7.70 -7.32 -16.16
N TYR A 385 7.72 -7.26 -14.84
CA TYR A 385 7.78 -8.43 -13.97
C TYR A 385 6.68 -8.37 -12.92
N LEU A 386 6.10 -9.53 -12.61
CA LEU A 386 5.16 -9.66 -11.51
C LEU A 386 5.90 -10.23 -10.29
N TYR A 387 5.91 -9.48 -9.21
CA TYR A 387 6.33 -9.91 -7.88
C TYR A 387 5.09 -10.20 -7.05
N VAL A 388 5.05 -11.36 -6.38
CA VAL A 388 3.98 -11.69 -5.45
C VAL A 388 4.60 -12.06 -4.11
N ILE A 389 4.31 -11.27 -3.09
CA ILE A 389 4.75 -11.54 -1.72
C ILE A 389 3.70 -12.39 -1.05
N CYS A 390 4.05 -13.61 -0.70
CA CYS A 390 3.18 -14.58 -0.05
C CYS A 390 3.53 -14.68 1.44
N GLY A 391 2.56 -14.44 2.31
CA GLY A 391 2.70 -14.56 3.77
C GLY A 391 2.22 -15.91 4.28
N SER A 392 3.00 -16.54 5.19
CA SER A 392 2.74 -17.84 5.77
C SER A 392 2.81 -17.80 7.31
N ASP A 393 2.86 -18.96 7.98
CA ASP A 393 2.96 -19.06 9.43
C ASP A 393 4.24 -18.40 9.99
N ASN A 394 4.14 -17.86 11.21
CA ASN A 394 5.26 -17.30 11.96
C ASN A 394 6.00 -16.17 11.21
N ASP A 395 5.25 -15.30 10.52
CA ASP A 395 5.78 -14.22 9.66
C ASP A 395 6.73 -14.70 8.55
N TYR A 396 6.71 -15.99 8.22
CA TYR A 396 7.46 -16.47 7.09
C TYR A 396 6.86 -15.94 5.78
N ARG A 397 7.68 -15.32 4.97
CA ARG A 397 7.27 -14.71 3.70
C ARG A 397 8.12 -15.25 2.56
N MET A 398 7.54 -15.29 1.37
CA MET A 398 8.20 -15.67 0.13
C MET A 398 7.86 -14.66 -0.94
N LEU A 399 8.84 -14.33 -1.75
CA LEU A 399 8.65 -13.55 -2.97
C LEU A 399 8.66 -14.49 -4.17
N GLU A 400 7.56 -14.56 -4.91
CA GLU A 400 7.41 -15.29 -6.16
C GLU A 400 7.53 -14.34 -7.34
N VAL A 401 8.32 -14.69 -8.36
CA VAL A 401 8.63 -13.82 -9.50
C VAL A 401 8.19 -14.43 -10.82
N PHE A 402 7.49 -13.62 -11.64
CA PHE A 402 7.06 -13.99 -13.00
C PHE A 402 7.51 -12.92 -14.00
N ASP A 403 7.92 -13.36 -15.18
CA ASP A 403 8.21 -12.53 -16.37
C ASP A 403 6.90 -12.34 -17.16
N LEU A 404 6.54 -11.09 -17.47
CA LEU A 404 5.34 -10.70 -18.22
C LEU A 404 5.64 -10.25 -19.66
N ASN A 405 6.87 -10.35 -20.14
CA ASN A 405 7.31 -9.77 -21.42
C ASN A 405 6.97 -10.63 -22.65
N GLY A 406 6.24 -11.72 -22.46
CA GLY A 406 5.87 -12.65 -23.53
C GLY A 406 4.37 -12.72 -23.79
N SER A 407 3.96 -13.79 -24.48
CA SER A 407 2.53 -14.06 -24.72
C SER A 407 1.83 -14.72 -23.53
N SER A 408 2.55 -15.00 -22.45
CA SER A 408 2.05 -15.58 -21.19
C SER A 408 3.01 -15.24 -20.06
N ALA A 409 2.52 -15.23 -18.84
CA ALA A 409 3.38 -15.12 -17.66
C ALA A 409 4.27 -16.37 -17.54
N VAL A 410 5.55 -16.17 -17.27
CA VAL A 410 6.54 -17.25 -17.10
C VAL A 410 7.12 -17.18 -15.70
N TYR A 411 6.99 -18.24 -14.92
CA TYR A 411 7.61 -18.31 -13.60
C TYR A 411 9.13 -18.26 -13.70
N VAL A 412 9.75 -17.31 -12.99
CA VAL A 412 11.21 -17.08 -12.99
C VAL A 412 11.87 -17.76 -11.80
N GLY A 413 11.35 -17.57 -10.61
CA GLY A 413 11.94 -18.08 -9.37
C GLY A 413 11.31 -17.53 -8.12
N GLU A 414 11.87 -17.92 -6.95
CA GLU A 414 11.43 -17.47 -5.63
C GLU A 414 12.59 -16.97 -4.78
N VAL A 415 12.29 -16.07 -3.84
CA VAL A 415 13.18 -15.69 -2.73
C VAL A 415 12.49 -16.08 -1.44
N ASN A 416 13.07 -17.02 -0.72
CA ASN A 416 12.55 -17.51 0.55
C ASN A 416 12.90 -16.59 1.71
N ASN A 417 12.08 -16.59 2.75
CA ASN A 417 12.25 -15.79 3.96
C ASN A 417 12.43 -14.29 3.62
N CYS A 418 11.54 -13.74 2.79
CA CYS A 418 11.71 -12.43 2.19
C CYS A 418 10.35 -11.72 2.06
N GLY A 419 10.23 -10.55 2.67
CA GLY A 419 9.07 -9.66 2.60
C GLY A 419 9.47 -8.21 2.44
N LEU A 420 8.50 -7.30 2.41
CA LEU A 420 8.78 -5.86 2.43
C LEU A 420 9.32 -5.43 3.79
N ARG A 421 10.17 -4.39 3.81
CA ARG A 421 10.74 -3.85 5.05
C ARG A 421 9.64 -3.26 5.92
N ALA A 422 9.53 -3.76 7.15
CA ALA A 422 8.62 -3.22 8.14
C ALA A 422 9.28 -2.09 8.95
N GLN A 423 8.50 -1.05 9.28
CA GLN A 423 8.92 0.05 10.14
C GLN A 423 7.81 0.42 11.13
N LEU A 424 8.20 0.83 12.33
CA LEU A 424 7.27 1.31 13.33
C LEU A 424 6.79 2.72 12.99
N LEU A 425 5.49 2.88 12.74
CA LEU A 425 4.85 4.15 12.41
C LEU A 425 4.29 4.88 13.63
N ASP A 426 3.78 4.13 14.60
CA ASP A 426 3.21 4.68 15.84
C ASP A 426 3.54 3.77 17.03
N ALA A 427 4.50 4.19 17.85
CA ALA A 427 4.92 3.45 19.04
C ALA A 427 3.81 3.32 20.10
N SER A 428 2.86 4.24 20.13
CA SER A 428 1.76 4.22 21.12
C SER A 428 0.75 3.11 20.87
N SER A 429 0.57 2.72 19.63
CA SER A 429 -0.32 1.64 19.19
C SER A 429 0.43 0.41 18.67
N TYR A 430 1.76 0.43 18.66
CA TYR A 430 2.58 -0.61 17.99
C TYR A 430 2.16 -0.82 16.52
N LEU A 431 1.81 0.27 15.83
CA LEU A 431 1.46 0.23 14.43
C LEU A 431 2.73 0.15 13.58
N TYR A 432 2.92 -0.98 12.94
CA TYR A 432 3.94 -1.17 11.92
C TYR A 432 3.35 -0.92 10.53
N GLY A 433 4.16 -0.39 9.64
CA GLY A 433 3.88 -0.29 8.22
C GLY A 433 4.93 -1.03 7.42
N GLU A 434 4.59 -1.38 6.19
CA GLU A 434 5.51 -1.94 5.20
C GLU A 434 5.87 -0.88 4.17
N GLU A 435 7.16 -0.80 3.86
CA GLU A 435 7.67 0.07 2.81
C GLU A 435 7.25 -0.51 1.46
N LEU A 436 6.44 0.24 0.72
CA LEU A 436 5.85 -0.23 -0.52
C LEU A 436 6.91 -0.37 -1.62
N LEU A 437 6.73 -1.35 -2.48
CA LEU A 437 7.42 -1.43 -3.75
C LEU A 437 6.91 -0.31 -4.66
N THR A 438 7.71 0.72 -4.88
CA THR A 438 7.39 1.87 -5.75
C THR A 438 8.48 2.13 -6.78
N ASP A 439 9.71 1.68 -6.54
CA ASP A 439 10.87 1.87 -7.42
C ASP A 439 11.58 0.54 -7.70
N PRO A 440 11.49 -0.03 -8.90
CA PRO A 440 12.20 -1.25 -9.29
C PRO A 440 13.72 -1.18 -9.19
N GLU A 441 14.31 0.03 -9.22
CA GLU A 441 15.76 0.24 -9.12
C GLU A 441 16.23 0.48 -7.67
N ASN A 442 15.30 0.63 -6.71
CA ASN A 442 15.63 1.00 -5.35
C ASN A 442 14.53 0.61 -4.36
N PHE A 443 14.58 -0.61 -3.86
CA PHE A 443 13.63 -1.09 -2.85
C PHE A 443 14.34 -1.90 -1.77
N TYR A 444 13.65 -2.10 -0.65
CA TYR A 444 14.18 -2.87 0.47
C TYR A 444 13.38 -4.16 0.66
N LEU A 445 14.11 -5.25 0.85
CA LEU A 445 13.53 -6.51 1.31
C LEU A 445 14.06 -6.84 2.70
N GLU A 446 13.16 -7.33 3.54
CA GLU A 446 13.43 -7.75 4.90
C GLU A 446 13.43 -9.27 4.99
N SER A 447 14.36 -9.81 5.78
CA SER A 447 14.45 -11.24 6.07
C SER A 447 14.62 -11.46 7.55
N ARG A 448 14.06 -12.56 8.05
CA ARG A 448 14.33 -13.05 9.41
C ARG A 448 15.72 -13.63 9.47
N MET A 449 16.52 -13.14 10.38
CA MET A 449 17.90 -13.56 10.64
C MET A 449 17.98 -14.45 11.86
N GLU A 450 18.94 -15.38 11.84
CA GLU A 450 19.21 -16.31 12.93
C GLU A 450 20.72 -16.35 13.29
N VAL A 451 21.39 -15.20 13.19
CA VAL A 451 22.82 -15.06 13.52
C VAL A 451 22.95 -14.37 14.86
N LEU A 452 23.39 -15.09 15.90
CA LEU A 452 23.51 -14.62 17.30
C LEU A 452 22.18 -14.25 17.97
N SER A 453 21.09 -14.47 17.33
CA SER A 453 19.69 -14.31 17.79
C SER A 453 18.74 -14.36 16.62
N THR A 454 17.42 -14.44 16.88
CA THR A 454 16.39 -14.17 15.89
C THR A 454 16.02 -12.68 15.88
N TYR A 455 16.05 -12.05 14.70
CA TYR A 455 15.66 -10.65 14.46
C TYR A 455 15.38 -10.42 12.99
N SER A 456 14.71 -9.33 12.66
CA SER A 456 14.53 -8.87 11.27
C SER A 456 15.66 -7.93 10.86
N ALA A 457 16.10 -8.07 9.62
CA ALA A 457 17.05 -7.15 9.01
C ALA A 457 16.75 -6.98 7.53
N SER A 458 16.97 -5.78 7.01
CA SER A 458 16.64 -5.42 5.64
C SER A 458 17.89 -5.06 4.83
N ARG A 459 17.80 -5.27 3.51
CA ARG A 459 18.86 -4.93 2.57
C ARG A 459 18.26 -4.31 1.33
N LYS A 460 19.01 -3.42 0.68
CA LYS A 460 18.64 -2.77 -0.55
C LYS A 460 18.82 -3.69 -1.76
N TYR A 461 17.87 -3.57 -2.72
CA TYR A 461 17.82 -4.35 -3.96
C TYR A 461 17.40 -3.49 -5.15
N HIS A 462 17.71 -3.99 -6.34
CA HIS A 462 17.12 -3.60 -7.61
C HIS A 462 16.67 -4.86 -8.38
N VAL A 463 15.83 -4.67 -9.41
CA VAL A 463 15.40 -5.77 -10.29
C VAL A 463 16.54 -6.12 -11.26
N GLY A 464 17.00 -7.35 -11.23
CA GLY A 464 18.03 -7.86 -12.12
C GLY A 464 17.53 -8.07 -13.55
N ALA A 465 18.46 -8.31 -14.47
CA ALA A 465 18.16 -8.49 -15.90
C ALA A 465 17.26 -9.69 -16.20
N ASP A 466 17.19 -10.67 -15.31
CA ASP A 466 16.31 -11.85 -15.36
C ASP A 466 15.02 -11.69 -14.55
N GLY A 467 14.79 -10.51 -13.95
CA GLY A 467 13.64 -10.20 -13.12
C GLY A 467 13.80 -10.56 -11.65
N MET A 468 14.84 -11.30 -11.25
CA MET A 468 15.07 -11.60 -9.83
C MET A 468 15.68 -10.39 -9.09
N PRO A 469 15.37 -10.19 -7.80
CA PRO A 469 15.98 -9.13 -7.01
C PRO A 469 17.48 -9.37 -6.84
N VAL A 470 18.27 -8.34 -7.10
CA VAL A 470 19.74 -8.33 -6.93
C VAL A 470 20.08 -7.36 -5.81
N ALA A 471 20.83 -7.84 -4.83
CA ALA A 471 21.25 -7.02 -3.69
C ALA A 471 22.30 -5.98 -4.09
N ASP A 472 22.13 -4.75 -3.63
CA ASP A 472 23.08 -3.65 -3.80
C ASP A 472 24.12 -3.56 -2.67
N GLU A 473 23.88 -4.28 -1.57
CA GLU A 473 24.70 -4.26 -0.35
C GLU A 473 25.09 -5.69 0.06
N ASP A 474 26.25 -5.84 0.69
CA ASP A 474 26.73 -7.13 1.19
C ASP A 474 26.07 -7.52 2.51
N PHE A 475 25.60 -6.53 3.30
CA PHE A 475 25.04 -6.73 4.63
C PHE A 475 23.60 -6.25 4.73
N TYR A 476 22.80 -7.02 5.48
CA TYR A 476 21.49 -6.59 5.96
C TYR A 476 21.65 -5.67 7.16
N GLN A 477 20.91 -4.59 7.21
CA GLN A 477 20.86 -3.65 8.33
C GLN A 477 19.77 -4.09 9.31
N VAL A 478 20.13 -4.18 10.59
CA VAL A 478 19.17 -4.51 11.65
C VAL A 478 18.30 -3.29 11.93
N ASP A 479 16.98 -3.48 11.94
CA ASP A 479 16.06 -2.40 12.23
C ASP A 479 16.20 -1.91 13.69
N ALA A 480 16.21 -0.60 13.88
CA ALA A 480 16.33 0.02 15.18
C ALA A 480 15.16 -0.34 16.12
N SER A 481 13.95 -0.58 15.56
CA SER A 481 12.76 -1.01 16.30
C SER A 481 12.94 -2.36 16.99
N THR A 482 13.90 -3.19 16.57
CA THR A 482 14.28 -4.45 17.24
C THR A 482 14.55 -4.23 18.74
N TYR A 483 15.07 -3.04 19.13
CA TYR A 483 15.40 -2.73 20.53
C TYR A 483 14.28 -2.03 21.32
N GLU A 484 13.13 -1.81 20.74
CA GLU A 484 11.95 -1.32 21.48
C GLU A 484 11.33 -2.40 22.37
N TRP A 485 11.50 -3.67 21.99
CA TRP A 485 10.97 -4.83 22.72
C TRP A 485 12.04 -5.80 23.20
N ARG A 486 13.33 -5.54 22.90
CA ARG A 486 14.45 -6.42 23.19
C ARG A 486 15.55 -5.70 23.97
N GLU A 487 16.15 -6.38 24.94
CA GLU A 487 17.34 -5.88 25.64
C GLU A 487 18.60 -6.05 24.79
N ALA A 488 19.54 -5.11 24.94
CA ALA A 488 20.87 -5.23 24.34
C ALA A 488 21.62 -6.45 24.87
N LEU A 489 22.41 -7.09 24.03
CA LEU A 489 23.31 -8.17 24.43
C LEU A 489 24.33 -7.66 25.47
N THR A 490 24.70 -8.50 26.43
CA THR A 490 25.75 -8.16 27.40
C THR A 490 26.85 -9.22 27.35
N ALA A 491 28.10 -8.80 27.10
CA ALA A 491 29.24 -9.69 27.10
C ALA A 491 29.49 -10.23 28.53
N LYS A 492 29.42 -11.54 28.71
CA LYS A 492 29.66 -12.21 30.03
C LYS A 492 31.14 -12.35 30.35
N LYS A 493 31.96 -12.47 29.34
CA LYS A 493 33.42 -12.58 29.39
C LYS A 493 34.03 -11.83 28.21
N ASP A 494 35.33 -11.69 28.17
CA ASP A 494 36.04 -11.12 27.03
C ASP A 494 35.74 -11.93 25.76
N VAL A 495 35.26 -11.28 24.68
CA VAL A 495 34.89 -11.92 23.43
C VAL A 495 35.91 -11.58 22.35
N PRO A 496 36.64 -12.57 21.80
CA PRO A 496 37.51 -12.33 20.65
C PRO A 496 36.69 -11.88 19.43
N CYS A 497 37.13 -10.82 18.77
CA CYS A 497 36.41 -10.23 17.62
C CYS A 497 37.34 -9.50 16.68
N VAL A 498 36.80 -8.97 15.62
CA VAL A 498 37.43 -8.03 14.69
C VAL A 498 36.77 -6.67 14.88
N GLN A 499 37.56 -5.58 14.94
CA GLN A 499 36.99 -4.24 14.91
C GLN A 499 36.87 -3.75 13.49
N VAL A 500 35.68 -3.21 13.13
CA VAL A 500 35.37 -2.71 11.80
C VAL A 500 34.83 -1.28 11.85
N VAL A 501 34.79 -0.61 10.70
CA VAL A 501 34.14 0.70 10.51
C VAL A 501 32.90 0.53 9.63
N GLU A 502 32.17 1.62 9.39
CA GLU A 502 30.88 1.62 8.65
C GLU A 502 31.00 1.03 7.22
N ASP A 503 32.10 1.27 6.52
CA ASP A 503 32.34 0.69 5.20
C ASP A 503 32.73 -0.80 5.21
N GLY A 504 32.77 -1.43 6.39
CA GLY A 504 33.15 -2.84 6.58
C GLY A 504 34.64 -3.10 6.67
N SER A 505 35.47 -2.06 6.50
CA SER A 505 36.94 -2.20 6.58
C SER A 505 37.39 -2.57 7.99
N VAL A 506 38.31 -3.52 8.08
CA VAL A 506 38.90 -3.98 9.33
C VAL A 506 39.91 -2.96 9.85
N THR A 507 39.75 -2.55 11.10
CA THR A 507 40.68 -1.64 11.79
C THR A 507 41.57 -2.36 12.80
N ALA A 508 41.13 -3.51 13.34
CA ALA A 508 41.94 -4.37 14.22
C ALA A 508 41.50 -5.83 14.10
N ASP A 509 42.41 -6.71 13.67
CA ASP A 509 42.14 -8.16 13.48
C ASP A 509 42.03 -8.96 14.77
N ASN A 510 42.60 -8.48 15.88
CA ASN A 510 42.61 -9.16 17.17
C ASN A 510 42.06 -8.24 18.27
N ALA A 511 40.84 -7.75 18.04
CA ALA A 511 40.13 -6.96 19.03
C ALA A 511 39.44 -7.87 20.05
N VAL A 512 39.06 -7.26 21.16
CA VAL A 512 38.33 -7.94 22.24
C VAL A 512 37.19 -7.04 22.70
N ILE A 513 36.00 -7.59 22.78
CA ILE A 513 34.88 -6.95 23.48
C ILE A 513 35.03 -7.26 24.96
N PRO A 514 35.26 -6.27 25.85
CA PRO A 514 35.42 -6.51 27.26
C PRO A 514 34.16 -7.07 27.95
N ALA A 515 34.35 -7.92 28.96
CA ALA A 515 33.24 -8.37 29.80
C ALA A 515 32.44 -7.19 30.38
N GLY A 516 31.12 -7.31 30.41
CA GLY A 516 30.18 -6.29 30.86
C GLY A 516 29.80 -5.24 29.80
N THR A 517 30.36 -5.31 28.57
CA THR A 517 29.98 -4.42 27.47
C THR A 517 28.55 -4.72 26.99
N LYS A 518 27.72 -3.68 26.90
CA LYS A 518 26.41 -3.77 26.26
C LYS A 518 26.51 -3.47 24.76
N LEU A 519 25.86 -4.31 23.94
CA LEU A 519 25.97 -4.27 22.50
C LEU A 519 24.59 -4.41 21.84
N THR A 520 24.41 -3.72 20.74
CA THR A 520 23.26 -3.93 19.86
C THR A 520 23.72 -4.63 18.58
N LEU A 521 22.88 -5.53 18.05
CA LEU A 521 23.02 -6.04 16.69
C LEU A 521 22.94 -4.84 15.74
N TYR A 522 23.84 -4.77 14.76
CA TYR A 522 23.91 -3.62 13.87
C TYR A 522 23.65 -4.02 12.42
N ARG A 523 24.40 -5.00 11.91
CA ARG A 523 24.21 -5.58 10.58
C ARG A 523 24.73 -7.00 10.53
N THR A 524 24.28 -7.78 9.51
CA THR A 524 24.69 -9.18 9.30
C THR A 524 24.78 -9.51 7.82
N ASP A 525 25.60 -10.50 7.46
CA ASP A 525 25.60 -11.10 6.11
C ASP A 525 24.44 -12.10 5.90
N GLY A 526 23.66 -12.36 6.98
CA GLY A 526 22.55 -13.31 6.97
C GLY A 526 22.97 -14.78 7.08
N SER A 527 24.27 -15.07 7.20
CA SER A 527 24.79 -16.45 7.28
C SER A 527 25.65 -16.72 8.50
N SER A 528 26.70 -15.96 8.71
CA SER A 528 27.65 -16.22 9.80
C SER A 528 28.22 -14.97 10.46
N LEU A 529 28.28 -13.86 9.74
CA LEU A 529 28.87 -12.62 10.24
C LEU A 529 27.81 -11.70 10.83
N VAL A 530 28.09 -11.17 12.03
CA VAL A 530 27.30 -10.13 12.67
C VAL A 530 28.19 -9.02 13.19
N ASP A 531 27.86 -7.77 12.86
CA ASP A 531 28.48 -6.59 13.44
C ASP A 531 27.63 -6.12 14.62
N LEU A 532 28.28 -5.99 15.77
CA LEU A 532 27.71 -5.52 17.03
C LEU A 532 28.17 -4.09 17.30
N LYS A 533 27.31 -3.23 17.81
CA LYS A 533 27.61 -1.83 18.12
C LYS A 533 27.65 -1.56 19.61
N ALA A 534 28.74 -0.94 20.09
CA ALA A 534 28.86 -0.39 21.42
C ALA A 534 29.34 1.06 21.36
N GLY A 535 28.44 2.01 21.62
CA GLY A 535 28.68 3.44 21.32
C GLY A 535 28.98 3.64 19.85
N ASP A 536 30.13 4.22 19.51
CA ASP A 536 30.54 4.45 18.12
C ASP A 536 31.45 3.34 17.55
N THR A 537 31.66 2.26 18.31
CA THR A 537 32.55 1.18 17.89
C THR A 537 31.77 -0.01 17.37
N LEU A 538 32.19 -0.53 16.21
CA LEU A 538 31.65 -1.74 15.61
C LEU A 538 32.62 -2.92 15.80
N TYR A 539 32.05 -4.05 16.21
CA TYR A 539 32.77 -5.30 16.42
C TYR A 539 32.12 -6.40 15.57
N ARG A 540 32.92 -7.03 14.73
CA ARG A 540 32.47 -8.16 13.91
C ARG A 540 32.79 -9.47 14.60
N ILE A 541 31.81 -10.35 14.64
CA ILE A 541 31.88 -11.71 15.15
C ILE A 541 31.48 -12.67 14.05
N GLU A 542 32.16 -13.82 13.99
CA GLU A 542 31.78 -14.95 13.16
C GLU A 542 31.15 -16.03 14.04
N VAL A 543 29.92 -16.44 13.70
CA VAL A 543 29.17 -17.48 14.42
C VAL A 543 29.11 -18.73 13.53
N ASP A 544 29.51 -19.85 14.07
CA ASP A 544 29.41 -21.16 13.42
C ASP A 544 28.04 -21.79 13.71
N HIS A 545 27.21 -21.88 12.67
CA HIS A 545 25.87 -22.44 12.71
C HIS A 545 25.78 -23.90 12.22
N SER A 546 26.90 -24.57 12.02
CA SER A 546 26.92 -25.91 11.41
C SER A 546 26.21 -26.96 12.29
N GLU A 547 26.23 -26.80 13.61
CA GLU A 547 25.57 -27.67 14.58
C GLU A 547 25.09 -26.83 15.78
N TRP A 548 23.94 -27.19 16.35
CA TRP A 548 23.48 -26.64 17.64
C TRP A 548 24.18 -27.33 18.82
N PRO A 549 24.62 -26.64 19.89
CA PRO A 549 24.56 -25.17 20.07
C PRO A 549 25.55 -24.43 19.16
N TYR A 550 25.16 -23.23 18.69
CA TYR A 550 26.01 -22.40 17.85
C TYR A 550 27.24 -21.87 18.60
N THR A 551 28.36 -21.69 17.89
CA THR A 551 29.63 -21.36 18.54
C THR A 551 30.33 -20.14 17.93
N ILE A 552 31.09 -19.44 18.78
CA ILE A 552 32.03 -18.39 18.38
C ILE A 552 33.42 -18.91 18.74
N ASN A 553 34.27 -19.12 17.73
CA ASN A 553 35.61 -19.72 17.94
C ASN A 553 35.59 -21.06 18.72
N GLY A 554 34.55 -21.88 18.51
CA GLY A 554 34.39 -23.20 19.14
C GLY A 554 33.93 -23.16 20.62
N VAL A 555 33.46 -22.02 21.08
CA VAL A 555 32.80 -21.83 22.39
C VAL A 555 31.35 -21.45 22.16
N GLU A 556 30.43 -22.06 22.92
CA GLU A 556 29.00 -21.75 22.79
C GLU A 556 28.73 -20.25 22.92
N GLU A 557 27.93 -19.67 22.05
CA GLU A 557 27.66 -18.23 22.02
C GLU A 557 27.02 -17.73 23.32
N GLU A 558 26.15 -18.56 23.93
CA GLU A 558 25.54 -18.27 25.23
C GLU A 558 26.57 -18.18 26.39
N GLU A 559 27.75 -18.74 26.25
CA GLU A 559 28.82 -18.51 27.21
C GLU A 559 29.44 -17.12 27.09
N TYR A 560 29.36 -16.51 25.91
CA TYR A 560 29.88 -15.17 25.65
C TYR A 560 28.89 -14.07 25.95
N PHE A 561 27.59 -14.29 25.69
CA PHE A 561 26.59 -13.25 25.81
C PHE A 561 25.37 -13.65 26.63
N ASP A 562 24.85 -12.70 27.41
CA ASP A 562 23.47 -12.69 27.90
C ASP A 562 22.59 -11.91 26.93
N GLY A 563 21.32 -12.32 26.79
CA GLY A 563 20.33 -11.66 25.96
C GLY A 563 20.18 -12.25 24.55
N ILE A 564 20.85 -13.34 24.24
CA ILE A 564 20.58 -14.13 23.03
C ILE A 564 19.17 -14.73 23.15
N MET A 565 18.37 -14.56 22.08
CA MET A 565 17.01 -15.13 22.01
C MET A 565 16.78 -15.68 20.61
N TYR A 566 16.49 -16.97 20.53
CA TYR A 566 16.00 -17.58 19.32
C TYR A 566 14.49 -17.79 19.43
N ALA A 567 13.73 -17.29 18.44
CA ALA A 567 12.30 -17.55 18.33
C ALA A 567 12.11 -18.84 17.54
N GLY A 568 11.41 -19.82 18.13
CA GLY A 568 11.08 -21.10 17.53
C GLY A 568 9.83 -21.06 16.67
#